data_32b151ab792aeb7f31138416b32aa10f
#
_entry.id   32b151ab792aeb7f31138416b32aa10f
#
_cell.length_a   1.000
_cell.length_b   1.000
_cell.length_c   1.000
_cell.angle_alpha   90.00
_cell.angle_beta   90.00
_cell.angle_gamma   90.00
#
_symmetry.space_group_name_H-M   'P 1'
#
loop_
_entity.id
_entity.type
_entity.pdbx_description
1 polymer ?
#
loop_
_entity_poly.entity_id
_entity_poly.type
_entity_poly.pdbx_seq_one_letter_code
_entity_poly.pdbx_strand_id
1 'polypeptide(L)'
;GEMINSPYLENGFLSKEYTEREKNIMIDRIKAQVNDKNHYSVLRCREVISEGEAYAIPETGTEDQVAIITEKSLTDSLNRAKNTLRIEIYCVGIFNKEKLTALVKEIFVTSNRKKPAPLVSERSGCKDKVKRVTETQPVKQGKLCLGFKTGCYAGENTLPAYTMFTEILSGSPISKLFMNVREKRSLCYYCSALSDINKGIMIIASGINVKDKDSAEQAIINEIEQCRLGIISDSELQAAKKSITNAVKSMYDDAGAIKSWYLKRGTFGQAVEPFKFLEKVLSVTVDD
;
A
#
# COMPACT_ATOMS: atom_id res chain seq x y z
N GLY A 1 -3.75 3.58 -25.48
CA GLY A 1 -4.20 2.43 -26.28
C GLY A 1 -3.11 1.97 -27.23
N GLU A 2 -2.60 2.87 -28.05
CA GLU A 2 -1.63 2.56 -29.11
C GLU A 2 -0.33 1.93 -28.56
N MET A 3 0.30 2.51 -27.57
CA MET A 3 1.52 1.95 -26.96
C MET A 3 1.36 0.52 -26.43
N ILE A 4 0.18 0.15 -25.95
CA ILE A 4 -0.08 -1.20 -25.44
C ILE A 4 -0.45 -2.16 -26.59
N ASN A 5 -1.28 -1.72 -27.53
CA ASN A 5 -1.83 -2.58 -28.58
C ASN A 5 -0.87 -2.75 -29.76
N SER A 6 -0.10 -1.72 -30.08
CA SER A 6 0.80 -1.68 -31.23
C SER A 6 2.19 -1.15 -30.82
N PRO A 7 2.89 -1.85 -29.91
CA PRO A 7 4.22 -1.47 -29.51
C PRO A 7 5.20 -1.56 -30.69
N TYR A 8 6.25 -0.75 -30.68
CA TYR A 8 7.31 -0.87 -31.67
C TYR A 8 8.03 -2.23 -31.55
N LEU A 9 8.06 -2.98 -32.64
CA LEU A 9 8.67 -4.31 -32.71
C LEU A 9 9.75 -4.36 -33.76
N GLU A 10 10.86 -5.02 -33.45
CA GLU A 10 11.95 -5.38 -34.36
C GLU A 10 11.94 -6.90 -34.54
N ASN A 11 11.80 -7.39 -35.76
CA ASN A 11 11.72 -8.82 -36.08
C ASN A 11 10.64 -9.58 -35.26
N GLY A 12 9.52 -8.90 -34.93
CA GLY A 12 8.44 -9.49 -34.14
C GLY A 12 8.59 -9.46 -32.62
N PHE A 13 9.69 -8.91 -32.11
CA PHE A 13 9.97 -8.73 -30.67
C PHE A 13 10.12 -7.25 -30.30
N LEU A 14 9.98 -6.93 -29.04
CA LEU A 14 10.35 -5.61 -28.52
C LEU A 14 11.83 -5.33 -28.82
N SER A 15 12.18 -4.07 -29.09
CA SER A 15 13.55 -3.72 -29.44
C SER A 15 14.55 -4.18 -28.39
N LYS A 16 15.60 -4.86 -28.83
CA LYS A 16 16.68 -5.35 -27.97
C LYS A 16 17.40 -4.18 -27.30
N GLU A 17 17.70 -3.13 -28.05
CA GLU A 17 18.36 -1.93 -27.53
C GLU A 17 17.56 -1.30 -26.37
N TYR A 18 16.26 -1.10 -26.58
CA TYR A 18 15.40 -0.53 -25.55
C TYR A 18 15.22 -1.48 -24.35
N THR A 19 15.14 -2.78 -24.60
CA THR A 19 15.08 -3.77 -23.52
C THR A 19 16.32 -3.71 -22.64
N GLU A 20 17.51 -3.69 -23.22
CA GLU A 20 18.77 -3.60 -22.44
C GLU A 20 18.89 -2.28 -21.69
N ARG A 21 18.48 -1.16 -22.29
CA ARG A 21 18.46 0.13 -21.62
C ARG A 21 17.52 0.12 -20.40
N GLU A 22 16.30 -0.36 -20.56
CA GLU A 22 15.32 -0.41 -19.46
C GLU A 22 15.74 -1.40 -18.36
N LYS A 23 16.41 -2.51 -18.69
CA LYS A 23 17.02 -3.42 -17.72
C LYS A 23 18.05 -2.70 -16.85
N ASN A 24 18.96 -1.94 -17.45
CA ASN A 24 19.97 -1.18 -16.72
C ASN A 24 19.32 -0.16 -15.79
N ILE A 25 18.31 0.59 -16.27
CA ILE A 25 17.54 1.54 -15.47
C ILE A 25 16.85 0.82 -14.28
N MET A 26 16.28 -0.37 -14.51
CA MET A 26 15.62 -1.14 -13.46
C MET A 26 16.63 -1.66 -12.43
N ILE A 27 17.79 -2.18 -12.86
CA ILE A 27 18.86 -2.62 -11.97
C ILE A 27 19.36 -1.45 -11.10
N ASP A 28 19.60 -0.29 -11.72
CA ASP A 28 19.99 0.91 -10.97
C ASP A 28 18.93 1.34 -9.96
N ARG A 29 17.64 1.25 -10.32
CA ARG A 29 16.52 1.52 -9.42
C ARG A 29 16.49 0.54 -8.25
N ILE A 30 16.70 -0.75 -8.49
CA ILE A 30 16.78 -1.78 -7.44
C ILE A 30 17.93 -1.47 -6.47
N LYS A 31 19.12 -1.17 -7.00
CA LYS A 31 20.29 -0.79 -6.19
C LYS A 31 20.05 0.50 -5.40
N ALA A 32 19.36 1.46 -6.00
CA ALA A 32 19.08 2.74 -5.37
C ALA A 32 18.01 2.66 -4.25
N GLN A 33 17.20 1.61 -4.17
CA GLN A 33 16.18 1.46 -3.12
C GLN A 33 16.75 1.60 -1.70
N VAL A 34 17.94 1.10 -1.48
CA VAL A 34 18.62 1.20 -0.19
C VAL A 34 18.99 2.63 0.19
N ASN A 35 19.00 3.58 -0.74
CA ASN A 35 19.35 4.99 -0.46
C ASN A 35 18.22 5.71 0.30
N ASP A 36 16.96 5.39 0.02
CA ASP A 36 15.83 5.82 0.84
C ASP A 36 15.62 4.84 2.01
N LYS A 37 16.28 5.11 3.13
CA LYS A 37 16.24 4.24 4.30
C LYS A 37 14.84 4.08 4.90
N ASN A 38 13.98 5.09 4.76
CA ASN A 38 12.61 5.02 5.27
C ASN A 38 11.79 4.06 4.42
N HIS A 39 11.79 4.24 3.11
CA HIS A 39 11.11 3.35 2.18
C HIS A 39 11.67 1.92 2.26
N TYR A 40 12.98 1.77 2.25
CA TYR A 40 13.66 0.48 2.33
C TYR A 40 13.25 -0.31 3.59
N SER A 41 13.23 0.34 4.76
CA SER A 41 12.85 -0.34 6.02
C SER A 41 11.40 -0.84 6.01
N VAL A 42 10.48 -0.09 5.40
CA VAL A 42 9.08 -0.51 5.22
C VAL A 42 8.96 -1.68 4.26
N LEU A 43 9.70 -1.66 3.13
CA LEU A 43 9.76 -2.78 2.19
C LEU A 43 10.27 -4.05 2.86
N ARG A 44 11.37 -3.95 3.61
CA ARG A 44 11.94 -5.09 4.35
C ARG A 44 10.98 -5.64 5.40
N CYS A 45 10.28 -4.77 6.13
CA CYS A 45 9.25 -5.20 7.08
C CYS A 45 8.09 -5.93 6.36
N ARG A 46 7.65 -5.43 5.19
CA ARG A 46 6.63 -6.10 4.37
C ARG A 46 7.07 -7.49 3.91
N GLU A 47 8.30 -7.62 3.43
CA GLU A 47 8.87 -8.91 3.01
C GLU A 47 8.90 -9.91 4.17
N VAL A 48 9.34 -9.47 5.35
CA VAL A 48 9.45 -10.32 6.55
C VAL A 48 8.09 -10.77 7.07
N ILE A 49 7.11 -9.86 7.15
CA ILE A 49 5.77 -10.19 7.66
C ILE A 49 4.97 -11.06 6.69
N SER A 50 5.28 -10.97 5.39
CA SER A 50 4.59 -11.71 4.33
C SER A 50 5.42 -12.90 3.81
N GLU A 51 6.45 -13.31 4.52
CA GLU A 51 7.31 -14.43 4.12
C GLU A 51 6.50 -15.69 3.79
N GLY A 52 6.72 -16.22 2.59
CA GLY A 52 5.97 -17.35 2.05
C GLY A 52 4.70 -16.98 1.27
N GLU A 53 4.34 -15.69 1.22
CA GLU A 53 3.26 -15.18 0.39
C GLU A 53 3.80 -14.49 -0.89
N ALA A 54 3.01 -14.46 -1.96
CA ALA A 54 3.36 -13.69 -3.17
C ALA A 54 3.58 -12.19 -2.86
N TYR A 55 2.94 -11.65 -1.83
CA TYR A 55 3.09 -10.27 -1.38
C TYR A 55 4.48 -9.92 -0.83
N ALA A 56 5.28 -10.92 -0.45
CA ALA A 56 6.68 -10.71 -0.04
C ALA A 56 7.61 -10.43 -1.23
N ILE A 57 7.20 -10.78 -2.46
CA ILE A 57 8.03 -10.61 -3.65
C ILE A 57 8.11 -9.10 -3.98
N PRO A 58 9.31 -8.51 -4.11
CA PRO A 58 9.45 -7.12 -4.53
C PRO A 58 8.80 -6.86 -5.89
N GLU A 59 8.09 -5.76 -6.03
CA GLU A 59 7.43 -5.38 -7.30
C GLU A 59 8.43 -5.17 -8.45
N THR A 60 9.64 -4.74 -8.13
CA THR A 60 10.73 -4.56 -9.08
C THR A 60 11.48 -5.85 -9.41
N GLY A 61 11.19 -6.94 -8.70
CA GLY A 61 12.01 -8.14 -8.75
C GLY A 61 13.40 -7.94 -8.11
N THR A 62 14.34 -8.84 -8.46
CA THR A 62 15.74 -8.77 -8.05
C THR A 62 16.65 -8.47 -9.24
N GLU A 63 17.89 -8.04 -8.98
CA GLU A 63 18.88 -7.79 -10.05
C GLU A 63 19.06 -9.02 -10.94
N ASP A 64 19.19 -10.23 -10.37
CA ASP A 64 19.36 -11.47 -11.12
C ASP A 64 18.15 -11.78 -12.01
N GLN A 65 16.93 -11.53 -11.50
CA GLN A 65 15.71 -11.74 -12.27
C GLN A 65 15.61 -10.76 -13.44
N VAL A 66 16.02 -9.51 -13.25
CA VAL A 66 16.04 -8.50 -14.30
C VAL A 66 17.13 -8.81 -15.33
N ALA A 67 18.31 -9.25 -14.88
CA ALA A 67 19.45 -9.53 -15.76
C ALA A 67 19.15 -10.61 -16.82
N ILE A 68 18.33 -11.62 -16.50
CA ILE A 68 17.98 -12.71 -17.42
C ILE A 68 16.83 -12.39 -18.39
N ILE A 69 16.20 -11.20 -18.28
CA ILE A 69 15.13 -10.79 -19.20
C ILE A 69 15.71 -10.57 -20.60
N THR A 70 15.02 -11.11 -21.60
CA THR A 70 15.32 -10.93 -23.02
C THR A 70 14.16 -10.24 -23.72
N GLU A 71 14.41 -9.64 -24.89
CA GLU A 71 13.40 -9.05 -25.76
C GLU A 71 12.26 -10.04 -26.08
N LYS A 72 12.60 -11.33 -26.26
CA LYS A 72 11.63 -12.40 -26.49
C LYS A 72 10.77 -12.64 -25.25
N SER A 73 11.38 -12.88 -24.08
CA SER A 73 10.65 -13.15 -22.84
C SER A 73 9.76 -11.98 -22.43
N LEU A 74 10.21 -10.75 -22.67
CA LEU A 74 9.45 -9.54 -22.42
C LEU A 74 8.24 -9.41 -23.37
N THR A 75 8.43 -9.71 -24.67
CA THR A 75 7.37 -9.73 -25.67
C THR A 75 6.31 -10.80 -25.34
N ASP A 76 6.74 -12.02 -24.97
CA ASP A 76 5.84 -13.08 -24.57
C ASP A 76 5.03 -12.69 -23.31
N SER A 77 5.68 -12.03 -22.35
CA SER A 77 5.02 -11.54 -21.14
C SER A 77 3.98 -10.44 -21.45
N LEU A 78 4.30 -9.49 -22.33
CA LEU A 78 3.37 -8.46 -22.79
C LEU A 78 2.14 -9.10 -23.48
N ASN A 79 2.36 -10.05 -24.38
CA ASN A 79 1.29 -10.75 -25.10
C ASN A 79 0.42 -11.56 -24.13
N ARG A 80 1.02 -12.25 -23.18
CA ARG A 80 0.29 -12.94 -22.11
C ARG A 80 -0.55 -11.96 -21.28
N ALA A 81 0.03 -10.84 -20.85
CA ALA A 81 -0.68 -9.82 -20.10
C ALA A 81 -1.90 -9.29 -20.87
N LYS A 82 -1.73 -8.93 -22.13
CA LYS A 82 -2.83 -8.47 -23.00
C LYS A 82 -3.96 -9.48 -23.11
N ASN A 83 -3.65 -10.77 -23.13
CA ASN A 83 -4.63 -11.83 -23.39
C ASN A 83 -5.26 -12.43 -22.15
N THR A 84 -4.64 -12.31 -20.97
CA THR A 84 -5.06 -13.04 -19.77
C THR A 84 -5.26 -12.20 -18.52
N LEU A 85 -4.62 -11.03 -18.40
CA LEU A 85 -4.73 -10.23 -17.18
C LEU A 85 -6.06 -9.48 -17.11
N ARG A 86 -6.59 -9.31 -15.91
CA ARG A 86 -7.71 -8.41 -15.65
C ARG A 86 -7.28 -6.98 -15.93
N ILE A 87 -8.09 -6.25 -16.70
CA ILE A 87 -7.88 -4.83 -16.98
C ILE A 87 -9.00 -4.06 -16.32
N GLU A 88 -8.65 -3.10 -15.50
CA GLU A 88 -9.58 -2.14 -14.90
C GLU A 88 -9.18 -0.73 -15.32
N ILE A 89 -10.16 0.07 -15.73
CA ILE A 89 -9.93 1.43 -16.21
C ILE A 89 -10.70 2.39 -15.31
N TYR A 90 -9.98 3.25 -14.64
CA TYR A 90 -10.54 4.28 -13.76
C TYR A 90 -10.40 5.65 -14.43
N CYS A 91 -11.53 6.28 -14.70
CA CYS A 91 -11.59 7.61 -15.29
C CYS A 91 -12.26 8.57 -14.30
N VAL A 92 -11.61 9.68 -14.03
CA VAL A 92 -12.12 10.76 -13.17
C VAL A 92 -12.01 12.08 -13.92
N GLY A 93 -13.14 12.81 -14.01
CA GLY A 93 -13.22 14.08 -14.71
C GLY A 93 -14.60 14.32 -15.31
N ILE A 94 -14.71 15.34 -16.15
CA ILE A 94 -15.93 15.68 -16.88
C ILE A 94 -15.86 15.04 -18.26
N PHE A 95 -16.70 14.05 -18.50
CA PHE A 95 -16.76 13.35 -19.79
C PHE A 95 -18.16 12.78 -20.08
N ASN A 96 -18.41 12.49 -21.34
CA ASN A 96 -19.59 11.73 -21.75
C ASN A 96 -19.30 10.24 -21.56
N LYS A 97 -20.08 9.58 -20.68
CA LYS A 97 -19.87 8.19 -20.28
C LYS A 97 -20.04 7.21 -21.45
N GLU A 98 -21.00 7.46 -22.32
CA GLU A 98 -21.31 6.59 -23.46
C GLU A 98 -20.16 6.63 -24.48
N LYS A 99 -19.70 7.85 -24.84
CA LYS A 99 -18.56 8.02 -25.74
C LYS A 99 -17.26 7.42 -25.17
N LEU A 100 -16.99 7.63 -23.89
CA LEU A 100 -15.82 7.04 -23.23
C LEU A 100 -15.89 5.52 -23.22
N THR A 101 -17.06 4.95 -22.90
CA THR A 101 -17.26 3.49 -22.89
C THR A 101 -17.08 2.89 -24.29
N ALA A 102 -17.59 3.56 -25.34
CA ALA A 102 -17.40 3.13 -26.72
C ALA A 102 -15.92 3.14 -27.10
N LEU A 103 -15.22 4.23 -26.81
CA LEU A 103 -13.77 4.36 -27.07
C LEU A 103 -12.94 3.31 -26.33
N VAL A 104 -13.24 3.06 -25.07
CA VAL A 104 -12.54 2.03 -24.26
C VAL A 104 -12.77 0.64 -24.87
N LYS A 105 -14.01 0.32 -25.29
CA LYS A 105 -14.32 -0.94 -25.96
C LYS A 105 -13.59 -1.09 -27.29
N GLU A 106 -13.49 -0.03 -28.07
CA GLU A 106 -12.75 -0.01 -29.32
C GLU A 106 -11.25 -0.25 -29.11
N ILE A 107 -10.64 0.45 -28.16
CA ILE A 107 -9.21 0.36 -27.86
C ILE A 107 -8.83 -1.02 -27.26
N PHE A 108 -9.68 -1.55 -26.39
CA PHE A 108 -9.45 -2.82 -25.68
C PHE A 108 -10.36 -3.93 -26.20
N VAL A 109 -10.55 -4.02 -27.54
CA VAL A 109 -11.31 -5.11 -28.17
C VAL A 109 -10.77 -6.45 -27.73
N THR A 110 -11.67 -7.23 -27.13
CA THR A 110 -11.31 -8.39 -26.33
C THR A 110 -11.84 -9.69 -26.89
N SER A 111 -12.18 -9.74 -28.21
CA SER A 111 -12.79 -10.91 -28.84
C SER A 111 -12.03 -12.22 -28.65
N ASN A 112 -10.71 -12.15 -28.45
CA ASN A 112 -9.85 -13.32 -28.27
C ASN A 112 -9.22 -13.42 -26.87
N ARG A 113 -9.63 -12.58 -25.91
CA ARG A 113 -9.07 -12.65 -24.55
C ARG A 113 -9.64 -13.81 -23.76
N LYS A 114 -8.77 -14.52 -23.07
CA LYS A 114 -9.18 -15.53 -22.09
C LYS A 114 -9.82 -14.83 -20.89
N LYS A 115 -10.80 -15.48 -20.25
CA LYS A 115 -11.35 -15.00 -18.99
C LYS A 115 -10.21 -14.91 -17.96
N PRO A 116 -9.96 -13.75 -17.35
CA PRO A 116 -8.92 -13.64 -16.36
C PRO A 116 -9.22 -14.52 -15.14
N ALA A 117 -8.16 -15.05 -14.54
CA ALA A 117 -8.29 -15.78 -13.28
C ALA A 117 -8.89 -14.87 -12.20
N PRO A 118 -9.69 -15.41 -11.27
CA PRO A 118 -10.14 -14.68 -10.10
C PRO A 118 -8.95 -14.14 -9.31
N LEU A 119 -9.06 -12.91 -8.81
CA LEU A 119 -8.09 -12.40 -7.85
C LEU A 119 -8.30 -13.13 -6.52
N VAL A 120 -7.25 -13.78 -6.04
CA VAL A 120 -7.24 -14.42 -4.74
C VAL A 120 -6.34 -13.59 -3.83
N SER A 121 -6.90 -13.08 -2.74
CA SER A 121 -6.08 -12.50 -1.67
C SER A 121 -5.67 -13.61 -0.72
N GLU A 122 -4.37 -13.90 -0.67
CA GLU A 122 -3.83 -14.75 0.38
C GLU A 122 -4.01 -14.03 1.73
N ARG A 123 -4.75 -14.66 2.63
CA ARG A 123 -5.00 -14.17 3.98
C ARG A 123 -4.31 -15.10 4.97
N SER A 124 -3.05 -14.83 5.25
CA SER A 124 -2.33 -15.58 6.27
C SER A 124 -2.62 -14.97 7.66
N GLY A 125 -2.88 -15.84 8.62
CA GLY A 125 -3.01 -15.46 10.03
C GLY A 125 -1.69 -15.01 10.67
N CYS A 126 -1.75 -14.56 11.92
CA CYS A 126 -0.56 -14.31 12.73
C CYS A 126 0.26 -15.59 12.91
N LYS A 127 1.58 -15.44 12.89
CA LYS A 127 2.50 -16.51 13.32
C LYS A 127 2.61 -16.49 14.85
N ASP A 128 2.81 -17.65 15.46
CA ASP A 128 2.88 -17.80 16.91
C ASP A 128 4.07 -17.06 17.55
N LYS A 129 5.07 -16.72 16.76
CA LYS A 129 6.30 -16.05 17.24
C LYS A 129 6.60 -14.78 16.48
N VAL A 130 6.97 -13.75 17.22
CA VAL A 130 7.51 -12.49 16.65
C VAL A 130 8.82 -12.79 15.96
N LYS A 131 8.91 -12.44 14.68
CA LYS A 131 10.15 -12.50 13.90
C LYS A 131 10.89 -11.16 14.01
N ARG A 132 12.16 -11.21 14.41
CA ARG A 132 13.03 -10.04 14.53
C ARG A 132 14.14 -10.13 13.50
N VAL A 133 14.30 -9.08 12.71
CA VAL A 133 15.36 -8.96 11.69
C VAL A 133 16.09 -7.65 11.93
N THR A 134 17.43 -7.69 11.93
CA THR A 134 18.29 -6.51 12.06
C THR A 134 19.27 -6.48 10.92
N GLU A 135 19.34 -5.34 10.25
CA GLU A 135 20.30 -5.05 9.20
C GLU A 135 21.16 -3.86 9.63
N THR A 136 22.49 -4.01 9.53
CA THR A 136 23.43 -2.95 9.89
C THR A 136 23.85 -2.18 8.66
N GLN A 137 23.70 -0.86 8.71
CA GLN A 137 24.09 0.05 7.63
C GLN A 137 24.80 1.27 8.21
N PRO A 138 25.68 1.95 7.44
CA PRO A 138 26.40 3.15 7.90
C PRO A 138 25.45 4.36 7.94
N VAL A 139 24.56 4.41 8.93
CA VAL A 139 23.56 5.48 9.10
C VAL A 139 23.64 6.07 10.52
N LYS A 140 23.38 7.38 10.62
CA LYS A 140 23.29 8.07 11.91
C LYS A 140 21.97 7.80 12.65
N GLN A 141 20.91 7.50 11.92
CA GLN A 141 19.56 7.32 12.43
C GLN A 141 19.07 5.90 12.13
N GLY A 142 18.70 5.17 13.18
CA GLY A 142 18.07 3.85 13.05
C GLY A 142 16.66 3.95 12.47
N LYS A 143 16.23 2.90 11.79
CA LYS A 143 14.85 2.71 11.33
C LYS A 143 14.24 1.51 12.04
N LEU A 144 13.16 1.74 12.76
CA LEU A 144 12.41 0.69 13.47
C LEU A 144 11.05 0.54 12.77
N CYS A 145 10.77 -0.67 12.29
CA CYS A 145 9.49 -1.04 11.72
C CYS A 145 8.87 -2.19 12.52
N LEU A 146 7.61 -2.04 12.88
CA LEU A 146 6.81 -3.08 13.52
C LEU A 146 5.67 -3.46 12.59
N GLY A 147 5.61 -4.72 12.17
CA GLY A 147 4.58 -5.24 11.28
C GLY A 147 3.53 -6.04 12.03
N PHE A 148 2.26 -5.82 11.73
CA PHE A 148 1.12 -6.46 12.36
C PHE A 148 0.19 -7.06 11.31
N LYS A 149 -0.29 -8.29 11.53
CA LYS A 149 -1.44 -8.86 10.82
C LYS A 149 -2.69 -8.40 11.57
N THR A 150 -3.50 -7.57 10.94
CA THR A 150 -4.65 -6.91 11.61
C THR A 150 -5.92 -7.74 11.58
N GLY A 151 -6.01 -8.69 10.64
CA GLY A 151 -7.26 -9.42 10.39
C GLY A 151 -8.38 -8.56 9.81
N CYS A 152 -8.15 -7.28 9.55
CA CYS A 152 -9.14 -6.37 8.97
C CYS A 152 -8.86 -6.17 7.47
N TYR A 153 -9.85 -6.42 6.64
CA TYR A 153 -9.73 -6.39 5.18
C TYR A 153 -10.73 -5.43 4.54
N ALA A 154 -10.42 -5.02 3.30
CA ALA A 154 -11.34 -4.22 2.51
C ALA A 154 -12.71 -4.91 2.38
N GLY A 155 -13.79 -4.15 2.62
CA GLY A 155 -15.16 -4.63 2.54
C GLY A 155 -15.70 -5.32 3.79
N GLU A 156 -14.91 -5.51 4.81
CA GLU A 156 -15.38 -6.06 6.08
C GLU A 156 -16.06 -4.99 6.95
N ASN A 157 -16.98 -5.45 7.81
CA ASN A 157 -17.74 -4.56 8.71
C ASN A 157 -16.83 -3.90 9.77
N THR A 158 -15.68 -4.48 10.08
CA THR A 158 -14.68 -3.96 11.01
C THR A 158 -13.84 -2.82 10.41
N LEU A 159 -13.88 -2.61 9.09
CA LEU A 159 -13.04 -1.60 8.44
C LEU A 159 -13.29 -0.15 8.91
N PRO A 160 -14.54 0.30 9.20
CA PRO A 160 -14.76 1.62 9.77
C PRO A 160 -14.08 1.82 11.14
N ALA A 161 -14.21 0.86 12.06
CA ALA A 161 -13.56 0.88 13.37
C ALA A 161 -12.03 0.84 13.22
N TYR A 162 -11.51 -0.01 12.35
CA TYR A 162 -10.07 -0.05 12.05
C TYR A 162 -9.56 1.29 11.46
N THR A 163 -10.35 1.95 10.61
CA THR A 163 -9.99 3.27 10.08
C THR A 163 -9.93 4.31 11.20
N MET A 164 -10.89 4.29 12.13
CA MET A 164 -10.89 5.16 13.31
C MET A 164 -9.68 4.87 14.21
N PHE A 165 -9.40 3.60 14.49
CA PHE A 165 -8.22 3.17 15.25
C PHE A 165 -6.91 3.70 14.65
N THR A 166 -6.71 3.53 13.34
CA THR A 166 -5.47 3.98 12.70
C THR A 166 -5.32 5.51 12.71
N GLU A 167 -6.42 6.24 12.62
CA GLU A 167 -6.41 7.70 12.73
C GLU A 167 -6.07 8.17 14.15
N ILE A 168 -6.68 7.58 15.18
CA ILE A 168 -6.37 7.87 16.60
C ILE A 168 -4.90 7.50 16.89
N LEU A 169 -4.43 6.38 16.37
CA LEU A 169 -3.08 5.91 16.62
C LEU A 169 -2.03 6.80 15.96
N SER A 170 -2.24 7.21 14.69
CA SER A 170 -1.17 7.81 13.87
C SER A 170 -1.61 8.85 12.83
N GLY A 171 -2.91 9.14 12.69
CA GLY A 171 -3.41 9.91 11.55
C GLY A 171 -3.24 11.43 11.64
N SER A 172 -2.97 11.99 12.83
CA SER A 172 -2.93 13.42 13.05
C SER A 172 -1.81 13.87 13.99
N PRO A 173 -1.51 15.19 14.07
CA PRO A 173 -0.54 15.73 15.04
C PRO A 173 -0.93 15.55 16.51
N ILE A 174 -2.15 15.16 16.81
CA ILE A 174 -2.61 14.84 18.16
C ILE A 174 -2.84 13.35 18.37
N SER A 175 -2.45 12.53 17.40
CA SER A 175 -2.52 11.07 17.51
C SER A 175 -1.59 10.54 18.59
N LYS A 176 -1.91 9.34 19.09
CA LYS A 176 -1.18 8.73 20.22
C LYS A 176 0.31 8.55 19.95
N LEU A 177 0.68 8.04 18.77
CA LEU A 177 2.10 7.88 18.41
C LEU A 177 2.82 9.22 18.31
N PHE A 178 2.19 10.23 17.71
CA PHE A 178 2.79 11.54 17.60
C PHE A 178 2.98 12.18 18.98
N MET A 179 1.91 12.25 19.78
CA MET A 179 1.95 12.94 21.08
C MET A 179 2.76 12.19 22.13
N ASN A 180 2.60 10.86 22.24
CA ASN A 180 3.15 10.12 23.37
C ASN A 180 4.55 9.55 23.08
N VAL A 181 4.83 9.12 21.83
CA VAL A 181 6.14 8.54 21.49
C VAL A 181 7.11 9.61 20.99
N ARG A 182 6.65 10.50 20.10
CA ARG A 182 7.50 11.53 19.52
C ARG A 182 7.63 12.75 20.43
N GLU A 183 6.54 13.44 20.79
CA GLU A 183 6.60 14.72 21.48
C GLU A 183 6.95 14.55 22.98
N LYS A 184 6.18 13.78 23.73
CA LYS A 184 6.38 13.66 25.19
C LYS A 184 7.63 12.90 25.57
N ARG A 185 7.94 11.80 24.85
CA ARG A 185 9.08 10.93 25.20
C ARG A 185 10.31 11.17 24.34
N SER A 186 10.20 11.93 23.25
CA SER A 186 11.29 12.22 22.31
C SER A 186 12.05 10.97 21.81
N LEU A 187 11.36 9.83 21.68
CA LEU A 187 11.95 8.54 21.31
C LEU A 187 12.15 8.39 19.81
N CYS A 188 11.49 9.22 18.99
CA CYS A 188 11.58 9.13 17.54
C CYS A 188 11.46 10.50 16.88
N TYR A 189 12.00 10.62 15.68
CA TYR A 189 11.87 11.80 14.82
C TYR A 189 10.55 11.80 14.05
N TYR A 190 10.08 10.63 13.70
CA TYR A 190 8.75 10.38 13.15
C TYR A 190 8.29 9.00 13.60
N CYS A 191 6.98 8.82 13.67
CA CYS A 191 6.33 7.55 13.92
C CYS A 191 4.97 7.56 13.23
N SER A 192 4.77 6.65 12.29
CA SER A 192 3.53 6.61 11.49
C SER A 192 3.11 5.18 11.19
N ALA A 193 1.80 4.94 11.12
CA ALA A 193 1.21 3.68 10.72
C ALA A 193 0.82 3.70 9.24
N LEU A 194 1.21 2.66 8.52
CA LEU A 194 0.89 2.40 7.12
C LEU A 194 0.04 1.15 7.06
N SER A 195 -1.15 1.23 6.45
CA SER A 195 -2.09 0.12 6.39
C SER A 195 -2.32 -0.36 4.95
N ASP A 196 -2.25 -1.66 4.74
CA ASP A 196 -2.71 -2.32 3.53
C ASP A 196 -3.95 -3.18 3.87
N ILE A 197 -5.12 -2.61 3.61
CA ILE A 197 -6.41 -3.25 3.89
C ILE A 197 -6.71 -4.43 2.94
N ASN A 198 -6.02 -4.54 1.80
CA ASN A 198 -6.18 -5.68 0.90
C ASN A 198 -5.45 -6.91 1.42
N LYS A 199 -4.42 -6.71 2.25
CA LYS A 199 -3.60 -7.77 2.86
C LYS A 199 -3.84 -7.93 4.36
N GLY A 200 -4.61 -7.01 4.99
CA GLY A 200 -4.81 -7.00 6.43
C GLY A 200 -3.49 -6.81 7.20
N ILE A 201 -2.64 -5.91 6.71
CA ILE A 201 -1.33 -5.63 7.31
C ILE A 201 -1.27 -4.16 7.74
N MET A 202 -0.69 -3.92 8.91
CA MET A 202 -0.28 -2.60 9.36
C MET A 202 1.23 -2.62 9.66
N ILE A 203 1.95 -1.61 9.17
CA ILE A 203 3.37 -1.40 9.49
C ILE A 203 3.49 -0.06 10.18
N ILE A 204 4.04 -0.04 11.39
CA ILE A 204 4.42 1.20 12.07
C ILE A 204 5.90 1.43 11.80
N ALA A 205 6.20 2.53 11.11
CA ALA A 205 7.55 2.93 10.75
C ALA A 205 7.99 4.14 11.58
N SER A 206 9.19 4.09 12.12
CA SER A 206 9.76 5.16 12.93
C SER A 206 11.25 5.37 12.68
N GLY A 207 11.68 6.63 12.79
CA GLY A 207 13.08 7.02 12.78
C GLY A 207 13.55 7.28 14.21
N ILE A 208 14.52 6.53 14.70
CA ILE A 208 14.94 6.51 16.10
C ILE A 208 16.46 6.73 16.26
N ASN A 209 16.91 7.07 17.44
CA ASN A 209 18.30 6.79 17.80
C ASN A 209 18.42 5.29 18.09
N VAL A 210 19.50 4.66 17.64
CA VAL A 210 19.71 3.21 17.81
C VAL A 210 19.69 2.78 19.28
N LYS A 211 20.22 3.61 20.18
CA LYS A 211 20.20 3.39 21.63
C LYS A 211 18.81 3.35 22.25
N ASP A 212 17.84 4.02 21.63
CA ASP A 212 16.48 4.16 22.13
C ASP A 212 15.52 3.10 21.53
N LYS A 213 16.05 2.11 20.77
CA LYS A 213 15.26 1.11 20.02
C LYS A 213 14.24 0.39 20.91
N ASP A 214 14.68 -0.18 22.03
CA ASP A 214 13.82 -0.98 22.88
C ASP A 214 12.75 -0.12 23.59
N SER A 215 13.12 1.09 24.01
CA SER A 215 12.19 2.06 24.60
C SER A 215 11.15 2.54 23.58
N ALA A 216 11.54 2.77 22.32
CA ALA A 216 10.63 3.17 21.25
C ALA A 216 9.68 2.03 20.89
N GLU A 217 10.18 0.79 20.74
CA GLU A 217 9.37 -0.39 20.50
C GLU A 217 8.31 -0.57 21.60
N GLN A 218 8.72 -0.54 22.86
CA GLN A 218 7.80 -0.70 23.99
C GLN A 218 6.78 0.43 24.05
N ALA A 219 7.18 1.68 23.78
CA ALA A 219 6.26 2.81 23.77
C ALA A 219 5.21 2.67 22.65
N ILE A 220 5.60 2.25 21.45
CA ILE A 220 4.67 2.03 20.33
C ILE A 220 3.66 0.91 20.68
N ILE A 221 4.15 -0.21 21.22
CA ILE A 221 3.29 -1.33 21.62
C ILE A 221 2.31 -0.89 22.71
N ASN A 222 2.76 -0.08 23.68
CA ASN A 222 1.91 0.44 24.72
C ASN A 222 0.76 1.31 24.17
N GLU A 223 1.00 2.16 23.18
CA GLU A 223 -0.08 2.99 22.59
C GLU A 223 -1.11 2.14 21.84
N ILE A 224 -0.70 1.04 21.19
CA ILE A 224 -1.62 0.08 20.59
C ILE A 224 -2.46 -0.59 21.69
N GLU A 225 -1.82 -1.00 22.77
CA GLU A 225 -2.51 -1.64 23.90
C GLU A 225 -3.50 -0.69 24.59
N GLN A 226 -3.16 0.59 24.74
CA GLN A 226 -4.10 1.61 25.23
C GLN A 226 -5.36 1.70 24.35
N CYS A 227 -5.20 1.69 23.02
CA CYS A 227 -6.35 1.63 22.11
C CYS A 227 -7.16 0.35 22.31
N ARG A 228 -6.51 -0.81 22.42
CA ARG A 228 -7.16 -2.11 22.64
C ARG A 228 -7.98 -2.17 23.94
N LEU A 229 -7.53 -1.46 24.96
CA LEU A 229 -8.22 -1.34 26.26
C LEU A 229 -9.29 -0.26 26.28
N GLY A 230 -9.59 0.41 25.14
CA GLY A 230 -10.55 1.50 25.09
C GLY A 230 -10.09 2.78 25.80
N ILE A 231 -8.79 2.90 26.11
CA ILE A 231 -8.25 4.11 26.75
C ILE A 231 -8.03 5.17 25.64
N ILE A 232 -9.16 5.75 25.24
CA ILE A 232 -9.27 6.77 24.20
C ILE A 232 -10.12 7.90 24.78
N SER A 233 -9.58 9.10 24.81
CA SER A 233 -10.33 10.28 25.27
C SER A 233 -11.33 10.76 24.22
N ASP A 234 -12.41 11.40 24.67
CA ASP A 234 -13.38 12.03 23.77
C ASP A 234 -12.69 13.02 22.80
N SER A 235 -11.69 13.74 23.27
CA SER A 235 -10.93 14.69 22.43
C SER A 235 -10.15 13.98 21.31
N GLU A 236 -9.55 12.81 21.57
CA GLU A 236 -8.86 12.01 20.55
C GLU A 236 -9.86 11.48 19.52
N LEU A 237 -11.01 10.94 19.98
CA LEU A 237 -12.06 10.43 19.10
C LEU A 237 -12.65 11.51 18.22
N GLN A 238 -13.00 12.68 18.80
CA GLN A 238 -13.58 13.80 18.04
C GLN A 238 -12.59 14.39 17.04
N ALA A 239 -11.33 14.49 17.41
CA ALA A 239 -10.29 14.94 16.51
C ALA A 239 -10.07 13.99 15.33
N ALA A 240 -10.07 12.69 15.57
CA ALA A 240 -9.98 11.67 14.52
C ALA A 240 -11.19 11.76 13.57
N LYS A 241 -12.41 11.87 14.09
CA LYS A 241 -13.63 12.08 13.29
C LYS A 241 -13.53 13.32 12.40
N LYS A 242 -13.06 14.44 12.95
CA LYS A 242 -12.85 15.68 12.20
C LYS A 242 -11.78 15.54 11.12
N SER A 243 -10.66 14.89 11.43
CA SER A 243 -9.56 14.65 10.49
C SER A 243 -10.02 13.81 9.29
N ILE A 244 -10.67 12.68 9.54
CA ILE A 244 -11.21 11.82 8.49
C ILE A 244 -12.25 12.55 7.64
N THR A 245 -13.13 13.33 8.28
CA THR A 245 -14.13 14.14 7.57
C THR A 245 -13.47 15.11 6.60
N ASN A 246 -12.44 15.82 7.06
CA ASN A 246 -11.71 16.77 6.22
C ASN A 246 -10.97 16.06 5.08
N ALA A 247 -10.33 14.93 5.35
CA ALA A 247 -9.65 14.13 4.34
C ALA A 247 -10.61 13.65 3.24
N VAL A 248 -11.81 13.18 3.62
CA VAL A 248 -12.84 12.77 2.64
C VAL A 248 -13.36 13.96 1.83
N LYS A 249 -13.60 15.12 2.45
CA LYS A 249 -14.01 16.32 1.73
C LYS A 249 -12.95 16.78 0.73
N SER A 250 -11.71 16.91 1.17
CA SER A 250 -10.59 17.35 0.32
C SER A 250 -10.28 16.36 -0.81
N MET A 251 -10.65 15.10 -0.67
CA MET A 251 -10.47 14.09 -1.72
C MET A 251 -11.21 14.47 -3.01
N TYR A 252 -12.36 15.14 -2.91
CA TYR A 252 -13.15 15.53 -4.09
C TYR A 252 -12.52 16.66 -4.91
N ASP A 253 -11.54 17.36 -4.34
CA ASP A 253 -10.75 18.37 -5.03
C ASP A 253 -9.55 17.76 -5.80
N ASP A 254 -9.27 16.45 -5.59
CA ASP A 254 -8.16 15.73 -6.22
C ASP A 254 -8.63 14.48 -6.96
N ALA A 255 -8.62 14.54 -8.28
CA ALA A 255 -8.96 13.41 -9.15
C ALA A 255 -8.08 12.17 -8.90
N GLY A 256 -6.81 12.38 -8.53
CA GLY A 256 -5.89 11.31 -8.16
C GLY A 256 -6.28 10.60 -6.86
N ALA A 257 -6.74 11.36 -5.88
CA ALA A 257 -7.22 10.82 -4.61
C ALA A 257 -8.50 10.01 -4.79
N ILE A 258 -9.48 10.51 -5.57
CA ILE A 258 -10.71 9.77 -5.92
C ILE A 258 -10.35 8.47 -6.67
N LYS A 259 -9.49 8.56 -7.69
CA LYS A 259 -9.03 7.37 -8.42
C LYS A 259 -8.42 6.33 -7.47
N SER A 260 -7.54 6.78 -6.57
CA SER A 260 -6.84 5.91 -5.62
C SER A 260 -7.79 5.28 -4.60
N TRP A 261 -8.82 6.00 -4.17
CA TRP A 261 -9.89 5.48 -3.31
C TRP A 261 -10.59 4.29 -3.94
N TYR A 262 -11.07 4.47 -5.19
CA TYR A 262 -11.80 3.41 -5.89
C TYR A 262 -10.88 2.26 -6.31
N LEU A 263 -9.64 2.54 -6.73
CA LEU A 263 -8.66 1.51 -7.07
C LEU A 263 -8.38 0.58 -5.88
N LYS A 264 -8.04 1.16 -4.72
CA LYS A 264 -7.71 0.38 -3.51
C LYS A 264 -8.86 -0.51 -3.04
N ARG A 265 -10.10 -0.05 -3.17
CA ARG A 265 -11.30 -0.77 -2.71
C ARG A 265 -11.96 -1.59 -3.80
N GLY A 266 -11.83 -1.19 -5.06
CA GLY A 266 -12.45 -1.85 -6.21
C GLY A 266 -11.76 -3.14 -6.63
N THR A 267 -10.48 -3.31 -6.31
CA THR A 267 -9.69 -4.48 -6.71
C THR A 267 -10.37 -5.81 -6.36
N PHE A 268 -11.06 -5.88 -5.22
CA PHE A 268 -11.82 -7.06 -4.79
C PHE A 268 -13.35 -6.86 -4.84
N GLY A 269 -13.84 -5.88 -5.61
CA GLY A 269 -15.27 -5.61 -5.75
C GLY A 269 -15.90 -4.91 -4.54
N GLN A 270 -15.11 -4.29 -3.67
CA GLN A 270 -15.55 -3.67 -2.41
C GLN A 270 -15.60 -2.14 -2.49
N ALA A 271 -15.73 -1.58 -3.69
CA ALA A 271 -15.79 -0.13 -3.85
C ALA A 271 -17.07 0.45 -3.22
N VAL A 272 -16.86 1.32 -2.25
CA VAL A 272 -17.93 2.08 -1.57
C VAL A 272 -17.67 3.55 -1.81
N GLU A 273 -18.74 4.32 -2.01
CA GLU A 273 -18.68 5.78 -2.16
C GLU A 273 -18.07 6.42 -0.89
N PRO A 274 -17.14 7.41 -1.02
CA PRO A 274 -16.40 7.95 0.13
C PRO A 274 -17.28 8.48 1.25
N PHE A 275 -18.36 9.24 0.95
CA PHE A 275 -19.24 9.76 1.99
C PHE A 275 -20.08 8.68 2.68
N LYS A 276 -20.52 7.64 1.95
CA LYS A 276 -21.20 6.49 2.58
C LYS A 276 -20.27 5.70 3.50
N PHE A 277 -18.99 5.63 3.17
CA PHE A 277 -18.01 5.05 4.06
C PHE A 277 -17.76 5.96 5.28
N LEU A 278 -17.68 7.28 5.07
CA LEU A 278 -17.52 8.26 6.14
C LEU A 278 -18.64 8.17 7.17
N GLU A 279 -19.90 8.05 6.74
CA GLU A 279 -21.04 7.88 7.66
C GLU A 279 -20.83 6.71 8.63
N LYS A 280 -20.35 5.56 8.10
CA LYS A 280 -20.03 4.39 8.93
C LYS A 280 -18.87 4.66 9.89
N VAL A 281 -17.84 5.39 9.45
CA VAL A 281 -16.70 5.74 10.32
C VAL A 281 -17.14 6.70 11.42
N LEU A 282 -18.01 7.67 11.11
CA LEU A 282 -18.51 8.64 12.11
C LEU A 282 -19.43 8.01 13.17
N SER A 283 -20.06 6.88 12.86
CA SER A 283 -20.88 6.13 13.83
C SER A 283 -20.06 5.30 14.81
N VAL A 284 -18.76 5.11 14.56
CA VAL A 284 -17.86 4.34 15.44
C VAL A 284 -17.75 5.00 16.81
N THR A 285 -17.81 4.17 17.85
CA THR A 285 -17.63 4.51 19.25
C THR A 285 -16.34 3.90 19.81
N VAL A 286 -16.04 4.14 21.07
CA VAL A 286 -14.86 3.54 21.73
C VAL A 286 -15.05 2.02 21.97
N ASP A 287 -16.29 1.58 22.03
CA ASP A 287 -16.61 0.16 22.29
C ASP A 287 -16.49 -0.74 21.06
N ASP A 288 -16.39 -0.14 19.85
CA ASP A 288 -16.21 -0.85 18.59
C ASP A 288 -14.75 -1.29 18.38
#